data_18163733c11fb3db43c35ca1087b99b9
#
_entry.id   18163733c11fb3db43c35ca1087b99b9
#
_cell.length_a   1.000
_cell.length_b   1.000
_cell.length_c   1.000
_cell.angle_alpha   90.00
_cell.angle_beta   90.00
_cell.angle_gamma   90.00
#
_symmetry.space_group_name_H-M   'P 1'
#
loop_
_entity.id
_entity.type
_entity.pdbx_description
1 polymer ?
#
loop_
_entity_poly.entity_id
_entity_poly.type
_entity_poly.pdbx_seq_one_letter_code
_entity_poly.pdbx_strand_id
1 'polypeptide(L)'
;MKTQLVAVALVLVAFAPGLAAQGATSFTGRWEGTFKMQRPDGTEGNPNGVVFNLTQKGKVITGTAGPADKQWKIDKGAVNTGKATFEVQQPDGPLFKFTLAIVKDRLQGDMAGERDGVVRGHAKVDAARAK
;
A
#
# COMPACT_ATOMS: atom_id res chain seq x y z
N MET A 1 -41.86 -11.94 28.63
CA MET A 1 -41.50 -11.95 28.22
C MET A 1 -40.83 -11.87 27.50
N LYS A 2 -40.73 -11.98 27.29
CA LYS A 2 -40.18 -12.04 26.59
C LYS A 2 -39.46 -11.55 25.97
N THR A 3 -39.33 -11.36 25.75
CA THR A 3 -38.72 -10.92 25.06
C THR A 3 -37.69 -10.50 25.08
N GLN A 4 -37.49 -10.43 25.20
CA GLN A 4 -36.67 -10.08 25.05
C GLN A 4 -35.77 -10.28 24.53
N LEU A 5 -35.75 -10.65 24.56
CA LEU A 5 -35.00 -10.91 23.98
C LEU A 5 -34.60 -10.52 23.08
N VAL A 6 -34.84 -10.54 22.93
CA VAL A 6 -34.66 -10.25 22.03
C VAL A 6 -33.88 -9.47 21.79
N ALA A 7 -33.90 -8.95 22.03
CA ALA A 7 -33.28 -8.17 21.77
C ALA A 7 -32.13 -8.33 21.60
N VAL A 8 -32.22 -8.59 21.91
CA VAL A 8 -31.42 -8.72 21.75
C VAL A 8 -30.85 -8.94 20.85
N ALA A 9 -31.00 -9.27 20.76
CA ALA A 9 -30.53 -9.65 19.81
C ALA A 9 -30.09 -8.82 19.00
N LEU A 10 -30.39 -8.35 19.05
CA LEU A 10 -30.05 -7.71 18.22
C LEU A 10 -28.94 -7.26 18.24
N VAL A 11 -28.65 -7.20 18.68
CA VAL A 11 -27.76 -6.74 18.64
C VAL A 11 -26.85 -7.15 17.99
N LEU A 12 -26.72 -7.72 17.85
CA LEU A 12 -25.92 -8.16 17.24
C LEU A 12 -25.60 -7.82 16.23
N VAL A 13 -26.01 -7.79 15.99
CA VAL A 13 -25.83 -7.54 14.90
C VAL A 13 -25.15 -6.55 14.79
N ALA A 14 -25.30 -5.96 15.34
CA ALA A 14 -24.73 -4.93 15.10
C ALA A 14 -23.32 -4.94 14.98
N PHE A 15 -22.90 -5.34 15.07
CA PHE A 15 -21.74 -5.31 14.86
C PHE A 15 -21.17 -5.57 13.70
N ALA A 16 -21.46 -6.08 13.13
CA ALA A 16 -21.08 -6.50 11.84
C ALA A 16 -20.79 -5.41 10.87
N PRO A 17 -21.50 -4.34 10.84
CA PRO A 17 -21.21 -3.25 9.93
C PRO A 17 -19.77 -2.78 9.98
N GLY A 18 -19.19 -2.80 11.13
CA GLY A 18 -17.81 -2.39 11.24
C GLY A 18 -16.87 -3.27 10.45
N LEU A 19 -17.25 -4.51 10.27
CA LEU A 19 -16.41 -5.44 9.51
C LEU A 19 -16.39 -5.10 8.03
N ALA A 20 -17.52 -4.69 7.52
CA ALA A 20 -17.58 -4.32 6.11
C ALA A 20 -16.64 -3.16 5.82
N ALA A 21 -16.58 -2.20 6.73
CA ALA A 21 -15.69 -1.07 6.53
C ALA A 21 -14.23 -1.51 6.50
N GLN A 22 -13.90 -2.54 7.24
CA GLN A 22 -12.53 -3.02 7.25
C GLN A 22 -12.12 -3.63 5.92
N GLY A 23 -13.06 -4.22 5.20
CA GLY A 23 -12.76 -4.77 3.89
C GLY A 23 -12.32 -3.70 2.92
N ALA A 24 -12.77 -2.46 3.11
CA ALA A 24 -12.42 -1.39 2.21
C ALA A 24 -10.98 -0.93 2.36
N THR A 25 -10.27 -1.42 3.38
CA THR A 25 -8.90 -0.98 3.62
C THR A 25 -7.85 -1.99 3.17
N SER A 26 -8.27 -3.02 2.44
CA SER A 26 -7.32 -4.01 1.93
C SER A 26 -6.43 -3.39 0.86
N PHE A 27 -5.15 -3.77 0.90
CA PHE A 27 -4.21 -3.35 -0.12
C PHE A 27 -4.31 -4.19 -1.39
N THR A 28 -5.09 -5.27 -1.37
CA THR A 28 -5.23 -6.14 -2.53
C THR A 28 -5.80 -5.37 -3.71
N GLY A 29 -5.14 -5.53 -4.86
CA GLY A 29 -5.63 -4.92 -6.10
C GLY A 29 -4.49 -4.41 -6.94
N ARG A 30 -4.87 -3.84 -8.07
CA ARG A 30 -3.93 -3.16 -8.96
C ARG A 30 -4.06 -1.67 -8.71
N TRP A 31 -2.93 -1.03 -8.47
CA TRP A 31 -2.86 0.40 -8.22
C TRP A 31 -1.99 1.04 -9.28
N GLU A 32 -2.46 2.13 -9.86
CA GLU A 32 -1.73 2.83 -10.92
C GLU A 32 -1.56 4.29 -10.54
N GLY A 33 -0.36 4.78 -10.69
CA GLY A 33 -0.10 6.16 -10.34
C GLY A 33 1.30 6.59 -10.67
N THR A 34 1.85 7.46 -9.83
CA THR A 34 3.17 8.03 -10.06
C THR A 34 3.98 8.10 -8.79
N PHE A 35 5.29 8.23 -8.99
CA PHE A 35 6.18 8.65 -7.92
C PHE A 35 6.99 9.83 -8.40
N LYS A 36 7.34 10.73 -7.48
CA LYS A 36 8.13 11.92 -7.77
C LYS A 36 9.33 11.95 -6.85
N MET A 37 10.52 11.98 -7.43
CA MET A 37 11.74 12.06 -6.64
C MET A 37 11.79 13.40 -5.91
N GLN A 38 12.25 13.37 -4.66
CA GLN A 38 12.43 14.57 -3.85
C GLN A 38 13.90 14.96 -3.88
N ARG A 39 14.18 16.19 -4.22
CA ARG A 39 15.56 16.71 -4.24
C ARG A 39 15.94 17.24 -2.87
N PRO A 40 17.23 17.29 -2.56
CA PRO A 40 17.67 17.82 -1.27
C PRO A 40 17.20 19.24 -0.99
N ASP A 41 16.95 20.03 -2.03
CA ASP A 41 16.48 21.41 -1.87
C ASP A 41 14.97 21.50 -1.65
N GLY A 42 14.27 20.35 -1.58
CA GLY A 42 12.84 20.33 -1.35
C GLY A 42 11.99 20.35 -2.59
N THR A 43 12.59 20.51 -3.77
CA THR A 43 11.80 20.49 -5.01
C THR A 43 11.55 19.05 -5.45
N GLU A 44 10.51 18.87 -6.25
CA GLU A 44 10.13 17.55 -6.75
C GLU A 44 10.55 17.40 -8.21
N GLY A 45 10.91 16.15 -8.56
CA GLY A 45 11.18 15.83 -9.94
C GLY A 45 9.89 15.60 -10.72
N ASN A 46 10.04 15.20 -11.97
CA ASN A 46 8.90 14.89 -12.81
C ASN A 46 8.25 13.59 -12.34
N PRO A 47 6.94 13.44 -12.53
CA PRO A 47 6.27 12.19 -12.17
C PRO A 47 6.71 11.05 -13.07
N ASN A 48 6.90 9.88 -12.47
CA ASN A 48 7.21 8.65 -13.18
C ASN A 48 6.11 7.65 -12.90
N GLY A 49 5.67 6.92 -13.92
CA GLY A 49 4.59 5.94 -13.76
C GLY A 49 5.01 4.77 -12.90
N VAL A 50 4.09 4.29 -12.10
CA VAL A 50 4.31 3.10 -11.28
C VAL A 50 3.01 2.33 -11.18
N VAL A 51 3.12 1.00 -11.19
CA VAL A 51 1.99 0.10 -11.02
C VAL A 51 2.33 -0.88 -9.90
N PHE A 52 1.39 -1.03 -8.98
CA PHE A 52 1.51 -2.01 -7.90
C PHE A 52 0.42 -3.05 -8.09
N ASN A 53 0.79 -4.32 -8.15
CA ASN A 53 -0.16 -5.43 -8.14
C ASN A 53 0.04 -6.13 -6.80
N LEU A 54 -0.89 -5.94 -5.87
CA LEU A 54 -0.71 -6.36 -4.50
C LEU A 54 -1.76 -7.37 -4.09
N THR A 55 -1.37 -8.32 -3.26
CA THR A 55 -2.27 -9.27 -2.62
C THR A 55 -1.96 -9.26 -1.13
N GLN A 56 -2.99 -8.99 -0.34
CA GLN A 56 -2.85 -8.99 1.12
C GLN A 56 -3.52 -10.23 1.68
N LYS A 57 -2.78 -10.97 2.50
CA LYS A 57 -3.33 -12.08 3.26
C LYS A 57 -2.93 -11.88 4.72
N GLY A 58 -3.91 -11.51 5.54
CA GLY A 58 -3.62 -11.14 6.91
C GLY A 58 -2.70 -9.93 6.94
N LYS A 59 -1.51 -10.10 7.48
CA LYS A 59 -0.52 -9.03 7.55
C LYS A 59 0.61 -9.18 6.55
N VAL A 60 0.43 -10.05 5.55
CA VAL A 60 1.47 -10.30 4.55
C VAL A 60 1.03 -9.72 3.22
N ILE A 61 1.93 -8.99 2.57
CA ILE A 61 1.73 -8.43 1.24
C ILE A 61 2.65 -9.15 0.27
N THR A 62 2.09 -9.61 -0.85
CA THR A 62 2.87 -10.18 -1.95
C THR A 62 2.46 -9.48 -3.24
N GLY A 63 3.24 -9.67 -4.29
CA GLY A 63 2.89 -9.12 -5.57
C GLY A 63 4.08 -8.54 -6.29
N THR A 64 3.82 -7.55 -7.14
CA THR A 64 4.85 -6.92 -7.96
C THR A 64 4.67 -5.40 -7.97
N ALA A 65 5.75 -4.71 -8.32
CA ALA A 65 5.74 -3.26 -8.45
C ALA A 65 6.76 -2.82 -9.50
N GLY A 66 6.47 -1.71 -10.14
CA GLY A 66 7.38 -1.14 -11.13
C GLY A 66 6.61 -0.42 -12.23
N PRO A 67 7.30 -0.02 -13.30
CA PRO A 67 6.60 0.50 -14.48
C PRO A 67 5.62 -0.52 -15.02
N ALA A 68 4.59 -0.05 -15.72
CA ALA A 68 3.56 -0.94 -16.22
C ALA A 68 4.11 -2.08 -17.08
N ASP A 69 5.19 -1.82 -17.80
CA ASP A 69 5.78 -2.80 -18.70
C ASP A 69 6.96 -3.54 -18.08
N LYS A 70 7.27 -3.32 -16.81
CA LYS A 70 8.39 -3.99 -16.16
C LYS A 70 8.15 -4.10 -14.66
N GLN A 71 7.67 -5.24 -14.26
CA GLN A 71 7.30 -5.50 -12.87
C GLN A 71 8.32 -6.38 -12.18
N TRP A 72 8.69 -6.01 -10.96
CA TRP A 72 9.60 -6.81 -10.13
C TRP A 72 8.84 -7.32 -8.92
N LYS A 73 9.21 -8.49 -8.47
CA LYS A 73 8.60 -9.09 -7.29
C LYS A 73 8.91 -8.25 -6.06
N ILE A 74 7.91 -8.05 -5.22
CA ILE A 74 8.14 -7.39 -3.94
C ILE A 74 8.58 -8.41 -2.90
N ASP A 75 9.38 -7.96 -1.93
CA ASP A 75 9.88 -8.77 -0.84
C ASP A 75 9.54 -8.14 0.49
N LYS A 76 9.49 -8.96 1.52
CA LYS A 76 9.30 -8.50 2.91
C LYS A 76 8.03 -7.66 3.06
N GLY A 77 6.98 -8.04 2.34
CA GLY A 77 5.74 -7.29 2.40
C GLY A 77 4.96 -7.57 3.67
N ALA A 78 4.58 -6.50 4.35
CA ALA A 78 3.85 -6.61 5.61
C ALA A 78 2.92 -5.41 5.80
N VAL A 79 1.87 -5.62 6.59
CA VAL A 79 0.95 -4.55 6.98
C VAL A 79 1.04 -4.40 8.48
N ASN A 80 1.36 -3.19 8.93
CA ASN A 80 1.42 -2.86 10.36
C ASN A 80 0.79 -1.50 10.57
N THR A 81 -0.18 -1.45 11.48
CA THR A 81 -0.80 -0.19 11.90
C THR A 81 -1.30 0.62 10.69
N GLY A 82 -1.96 -0.09 9.75
CA GLY A 82 -2.53 0.58 8.59
C GLY A 82 -1.55 0.94 7.50
N LYS A 83 -0.31 0.54 7.61
CA LYS A 83 0.71 0.84 6.61
C LYS A 83 1.26 -0.44 6.00
N ALA A 84 1.43 -0.42 4.69
CA ALA A 84 2.09 -1.50 3.97
C ALA A 84 3.54 -1.13 3.75
N THR A 85 4.43 -2.05 4.11
CA THR A 85 5.86 -1.86 3.85
C THR A 85 6.35 -3.03 3.01
N PHE A 86 7.20 -2.75 2.05
CA PHE A 86 7.83 -3.81 1.25
C PHE A 86 9.05 -3.27 0.53
N GLU A 87 9.80 -4.19 -0.06
CA GLU A 87 11.03 -3.86 -0.76
C GLU A 87 10.97 -4.40 -2.18
N VAL A 88 11.62 -3.68 -3.09
CA VAL A 88 11.79 -4.12 -4.47
C VAL A 88 13.27 -3.98 -4.82
N GLN A 89 13.90 -5.11 -5.14
CA GLN A 89 15.30 -5.12 -5.56
C GLN A 89 15.36 -5.21 -7.06
N GLN A 90 15.86 -4.16 -7.70
CA GLN A 90 16.07 -4.21 -9.15
C GLN A 90 17.37 -4.97 -9.44
N PRO A 91 17.40 -5.78 -10.51
CA PRO A 91 18.65 -6.42 -10.92
C PRO A 91 19.69 -5.35 -11.22
N ASP A 92 20.85 -5.44 -10.62
CA ASP A 92 21.95 -4.50 -10.83
C ASP A 92 21.56 -3.07 -10.54
N GLY A 93 20.54 -2.86 -9.74
CA GLY A 93 20.05 -1.54 -9.44
C GLY A 93 19.85 -1.33 -7.95
N PRO A 94 19.22 -0.21 -7.60
CA PRO A 94 18.98 0.09 -6.20
C PRO A 94 17.91 -0.80 -5.59
N LEU A 95 17.91 -0.85 -4.28
CA LEU A 95 16.84 -1.44 -3.50
C LEU A 95 15.86 -0.33 -3.16
N PHE A 96 14.59 -0.52 -3.50
CA PHE A 96 13.55 0.44 -3.15
C PHE A 96 12.75 -0.07 -1.96
N LYS A 97 12.56 0.79 -0.97
CA LYS A 97 11.76 0.49 0.22
C LYS A 97 10.55 1.39 0.22
N PHE A 98 9.38 0.78 0.28
CA PHE A 98 8.11 1.50 0.24
C PHE A 98 7.43 1.47 1.58
N THR A 99 6.82 2.60 1.96
CA THR A 99 5.95 2.70 3.12
C THR A 99 4.70 3.43 2.66
N LEU A 100 3.61 2.70 2.51
CA LEU A 100 2.40 3.22 1.87
C LEU A 100 1.18 3.01 2.76
N ALA A 101 0.20 3.89 2.61
CA ALA A 101 -1.07 3.78 3.32
C ALA A 101 -2.20 4.07 2.34
N ILE A 102 -3.39 3.60 2.67
CA ILE A 102 -4.58 3.92 1.89
C ILE A 102 -5.23 5.13 2.53
N VAL A 103 -5.28 6.23 1.77
CA VAL A 103 -5.85 7.49 2.22
C VAL A 103 -6.90 7.89 1.22
N LYS A 104 -8.17 7.95 1.64
CA LYS A 104 -9.28 8.31 0.75
C LYS A 104 -9.28 7.48 -0.52
N ASP A 105 -9.08 6.17 -0.35
CA ASP A 105 -9.07 5.19 -1.43
C ASP A 105 -7.93 5.37 -2.43
N ARG A 106 -6.87 6.06 -2.03
CA ARG A 106 -5.65 6.19 -2.82
C ARG A 106 -4.49 5.59 -2.04
N LEU A 107 -3.55 5.04 -2.75
CA LEU A 107 -2.34 4.47 -2.16
C LEU A 107 -1.27 5.55 -2.17
N GLN A 108 -0.88 6.01 -0.99
CA GLN A 108 0.04 7.13 -0.85
C GLN A 108 1.12 6.84 0.16
N GLY A 109 2.28 7.41 -0.04
CA GLY A 109 3.36 7.29 0.91
C GLY A 109 4.71 7.61 0.33
N ASP A 110 5.73 6.94 0.84
CA ASP A 110 7.11 7.25 0.54
C ASP A 110 7.85 6.04 0.01
N MET A 111 8.84 6.32 -0.82
CA MET A 111 9.77 5.33 -1.32
C MET A 111 11.18 5.85 -1.05
N ALA A 112 12.05 4.99 -0.55
CA ALA A 112 13.46 5.31 -0.37
C ALA A 112 14.27 4.39 -1.27
N GLY A 113 15.23 4.95 -2.01
CA GLY A 113 16.14 4.18 -2.83
C GLY A 113 17.47 4.03 -2.13
N GLU A 114 17.97 2.79 -2.04
CA GLU A 114 19.24 2.49 -1.39
C GLU A 114 20.18 1.81 -2.35
N ARG A 115 21.45 2.13 -2.23
CA ARG A 115 22.51 1.41 -2.94
C ARG A 115 23.63 1.16 -1.96
N ASP A 116 24.05 -0.09 -1.87
CA ASP A 116 25.11 -0.51 -0.93
C ASP A 116 24.77 -0.14 0.51
N GLY A 117 23.48 -0.27 0.88
CA GLY A 117 23.06 -0.01 2.25
C GLY A 117 22.90 1.47 2.60
N VAL A 118 23.13 2.36 1.64
CA VAL A 118 23.05 3.81 1.87
C VAL A 118 21.87 4.38 1.13
N VAL A 119 21.02 5.15 1.82
CA VAL A 119 19.88 5.80 1.19
C VAL A 119 20.39 6.90 0.25
N ARG A 120 20.00 6.81 -1.02
CA ARG A 120 20.44 7.75 -2.05
C ARG A 120 19.35 8.71 -2.46
N GLY A 121 18.10 8.43 -2.14
CA GLY A 121 17.02 9.32 -2.53
C GLY A 121 15.70 8.89 -1.96
N HIS A 122 14.75 9.80 -2.06
CA HIS A 122 13.37 9.58 -1.61
C HIS A 122 12.41 10.02 -2.69
N ALA A 123 11.22 9.44 -2.66
CA ALA A 123 10.17 9.82 -3.59
C ALA A 123 8.82 9.77 -2.89
N LYS A 124 7.89 10.56 -3.40
CA LYS A 124 6.49 10.51 -2.98
C LYS A 124 5.71 9.67 -3.96
N VAL A 125 4.87 8.80 -3.43
CA VAL A 125 4.06 7.87 -4.22
C VAL A 125 2.60 8.23 -4.07
N ASP A 126 1.87 8.23 -5.19
CA ASP A 126 0.44 8.46 -5.19
C ASP A 126 -0.18 7.64 -6.32
N ALA A 127 -1.04 6.70 -5.97
CA ALA A 127 -1.65 5.79 -6.93
C ALA A 127 -3.12 5.59 -6.60
N ALA A 128 -3.90 5.30 -7.63
CA ALA A 128 -5.33 5.02 -7.47
C ALA A 128 -5.61 3.58 -7.89
N ARG A 129 -6.71 3.03 -7.38
CA ARG A 129 -7.11 1.69 -7.81
C ARG A 129 -7.41 1.69 -9.30
N ALA A 130 -6.87 0.73 -10.01
CA ALA A 130 -7.16 0.56 -11.41
C ALA A 130 -8.57 0.00 -11.57
N LYS A 131 -9.20 0.36 -12.64
CA LYS A 131 -10.56 -0.11 -12.93
C LYS A 131 -10.56 -1.35 -13.79
#